data_1c35d11e9814cf116cbbdb687ccd41a5
#
_entry.id   1c35d11e9814cf116cbbdb687ccd41a5
#
_cell.length_a   1.000
_cell.length_b   1.000
_cell.length_c   1.000
_cell.angle_alpha   90.00
_cell.angle_beta   90.00
_cell.angle_gamma   90.00
#
_symmetry.space_group_name_H-M   'P 1'
#
loop_
_entity.id
_entity.type
_entity.pdbx_description
1 polymer ?
#
loop_
_entity_poly.entity_id
_entity_poly.type
_entity_poly.pdbx_seq_one_letter_code
_entity_poly.pdbx_strand_id
1 'polypeptide(L)'
;MTSHLTERASVVIIGGGIMGCSVAYHLAKGGWTDVILLERKTLTSGTTWHAAGLVGQLQGSHATTAFASYGVELLQEIEAETGQNPGFRRSGSISIALNDERMAELKRKADFARLFGVEAHYMDTAQIVERWPLMNVDGVLGGIHMPSDGSANPIDLTQALAKGARLHGAKICEHVKVEEVLTSGGRVTGVRTDQGTILAHHVVNCGGMWARDLGRQNGVGVPLHACEHYYLVTEPIPDLPSDLPVLRSYCDGTYWKEDAGKLLFGFAHFHAKPWATNGIPESFEFDSLPFVEEDVMEVLQLAMNRVPVLQETGIRTFFNGPESYSHDGRFTLGEAPDRKGYFVLAGVNSTGIQSGAGAGKALADWIMAGHPTMDLSEMDPARIEDWQARDAYLQERCPETLVLTYAMHWPGRQRQSARGLRRTPFYHAMKARGAAYAEVQGWERPGWFAPDGVTPNYDHSFHRPGWFDHMLAEQRAVRETAGLIDYSMLG
;
A
#
# COMPACT_ATOMS: atom_id res chain seq x y z
N MET A 1 -35.19 -15.26 -7.77
CA MET A 1 -35.61 -15.24 -6.36
C MET A 1 -34.95 -14.03 -5.73
N THR A 2 -35.72 -12.99 -5.44
CA THR A 2 -35.20 -11.83 -4.67
C THR A 2 -34.92 -12.33 -3.27
N SER A 3 -33.62 -12.55 -2.94
CA SER A 3 -33.26 -12.83 -1.57
C SER A 3 -33.52 -11.55 -0.78
N HIS A 4 -34.47 -11.57 0.12
CA HIS A 4 -34.68 -10.46 1.04
C HIS A 4 -33.38 -10.25 1.83
N LEU A 5 -32.86 -9.03 1.80
CA LEU A 5 -31.74 -8.63 2.67
C LEU A 5 -32.12 -8.92 4.12
N THR A 6 -31.16 -9.39 4.91
CA THR A 6 -31.37 -9.55 6.34
C THR A 6 -31.57 -8.17 7.00
N GLU A 7 -32.50 -8.09 7.95
CA GLU A 7 -32.75 -6.82 8.66
C GLU A 7 -31.69 -6.52 9.74
N ARG A 8 -30.90 -7.54 10.13
CA ARG A 8 -29.88 -7.44 11.19
C ARG A 8 -28.65 -8.28 10.88
N ALA A 9 -27.50 -7.79 11.34
CA ALA A 9 -26.24 -8.52 11.37
C ALA A 9 -25.37 -8.03 12.55
N SER A 10 -24.51 -8.86 13.05
CA SER A 10 -23.51 -8.43 14.05
C SER A 10 -22.48 -7.51 13.43
N VAL A 11 -22.03 -7.83 12.21
CA VAL A 11 -21.07 -7.06 11.44
C VAL A 11 -21.54 -6.88 10.00
N VAL A 12 -21.51 -5.65 9.51
CA VAL A 12 -21.68 -5.32 8.09
C VAL A 12 -20.32 -4.89 7.53
N ILE A 13 -19.85 -5.56 6.50
CA ILE A 13 -18.61 -5.23 5.78
C ILE A 13 -18.98 -4.58 4.46
N ILE A 14 -18.41 -3.42 4.15
CA ILE A 14 -18.68 -2.64 2.95
C ILE A 14 -17.50 -2.76 2.00
N GLY A 15 -17.71 -3.39 0.83
CA GLY A 15 -16.73 -3.58 -0.23
C GLY A 15 -16.28 -5.03 -0.39
N GLY A 16 -16.44 -5.55 -1.62
CA GLY A 16 -16.15 -6.94 -2.03
C GLY A 16 -14.78 -7.14 -2.67
N GLY A 17 -13.82 -6.27 -2.38
CA GLY A 17 -12.40 -6.46 -2.73
C GLY A 17 -11.69 -7.41 -1.77
N ILE A 18 -10.38 -7.59 -1.99
CA ILE A 18 -9.53 -8.49 -1.18
C ILE A 18 -9.64 -8.22 0.33
N MET A 19 -9.72 -6.93 0.74
CA MET A 19 -9.78 -6.55 2.15
C MET A 19 -11.08 -6.99 2.80
N GLY A 20 -12.23 -6.67 2.18
CA GLY A 20 -13.54 -7.04 2.74
C GLY A 20 -13.76 -8.55 2.75
N CYS A 21 -13.38 -9.26 1.69
CA CYS A 21 -13.46 -10.72 1.64
C CYS A 21 -12.56 -11.38 2.70
N SER A 22 -11.38 -10.82 2.98
CA SER A 22 -10.50 -11.29 4.03
C SER A 22 -11.09 -11.07 5.42
N VAL A 23 -11.63 -9.89 5.72
CA VAL A 23 -12.30 -9.63 7.00
C VAL A 23 -13.49 -10.58 7.20
N ALA A 24 -14.32 -10.76 6.15
CA ALA A 24 -15.47 -11.67 6.21
C ALA A 24 -15.04 -13.12 6.49
N TYR A 25 -13.99 -13.59 5.82
CA TYR A 25 -13.44 -14.92 6.01
C TYR A 25 -12.95 -15.14 7.45
N HIS A 26 -12.15 -14.21 7.97
CA HIS A 26 -11.55 -14.39 9.30
C HIS A 26 -12.57 -14.24 10.43
N LEU A 27 -13.55 -13.33 10.33
CA LEU A 27 -14.64 -13.24 11.28
C LEU A 27 -15.48 -14.52 11.30
N ALA A 28 -15.88 -15.02 10.12
CA ALA A 28 -16.69 -16.22 10.03
C ALA A 28 -15.92 -17.46 10.51
N LYS A 29 -14.66 -17.64 10.10
CA LYS A 29 -13.78 -18.71 10.56
C LYS A 29 -13.54 -18.63 12.09
N GLY A 30 -13.51 -17.43 12.65
CA GLY A 30 -13.44 -17.18 14.11
C GLY A 30 -14.75 -17.41 14.85
N GLY A 31 -15.80 -17.90 14.18
CA GLY A 31 -17.08 -18.28 14.78
C GLY A 31 -18.16 -17.19 14.77
N TRP A 32 -17.92 -16.04 14.16
CA TRP A 32 -18.93 -14.99 13.98
C TRP A 32 -19.73 -15.28 12.71
N THR A 33 -20.85 -15.99 12.82
CA THR A 33 -21.66 -16.43 11.68
C THR A 33 -22.68 -15.38 11.20
N ASP A 34 -22.95 -14.35 12.02
CA ASP A 34 -23.87 -13.25 11.68
C ASP A 34 -23.11 -12.07 11.08
N VAL A 35 -22.38 -12.35 10.00
CA VAL A 35 -21.58 -11.41 9.22
C VAL A 35 -22.15 -11.28 7.82
N ILE A 36 -22.34 -10.05 7.35
CA ILE A 36 -22.76 -9.76 5.98
C ILE A 36 -21.76 -8.84 5.30
N LEU A 37 -21.30 -9.21 4.10
CA LEU A 37 -20.53 -8.38 3.20
C LEU A 37 -21.43 -7.84 2.10
N LEU A 38 -21.39 -6.54 1.88
CA LEU A 38 -22.15 -5.83 0.84
C LEU A 38 -21.19 -5.26 -0.20
N GLU A 39 -21.39 -5.64 -1.45
CA GLU A 39 -20.67 -5.10 -2.59
C GLU A 39 -21.66 -4.39 -3.53
N ARG A 40 -21.35 -3.15 -3.90
CA ARG A 40 -22.25 -2.33 -4.75
C ARG A 40 -22.37 -2.87 -6.18
N LYS A 41 -21.35 -3.58 -6.64
CA LYS A 41 -21.25 -4.18 -7.96
C LYS A 41 -20.99 -5.68 -7.84
N THR A 42 -19.92 -6.16 -8.46
CA THR A 42 -19.47 -7.55 -8.38
C THR A 42 -18.21 -7.65 -7.55
N LEU A 43 -17.97 -8.77 -6.88
CA LEU A 43 -16.72 -8.99 -6.15
C LEU A 43 -15.51 -8.71 -7.04
N THR A 44 -14.48 -8.09 -6.48
CA THR A 44 -13.23 -7.70 -7.13
C THR A 44 -13.29 -6.51 -8.09
N SER A 45 -14.46 -5.96 -8.41
CA SER A 45 -14.67 -4.98 -9.49
C SER A 45 -13.95 -3.62 -9.32
N GLY A 46 -13.42 -3.33 -8.12
CA GLY A 46 -12.60 -2.13 -7.86
C GLY A 46 -11.14 -2.34 -8.28
N THR A 47 -10.18 -2.02 -7.39
CA THR A 47 -8.74 -2.16 -7.66
C THR A 47 -8.26 -3.63 -7.69
N THR A 48 -8.95 -4.55 -7.04
CA THR A 48 -8.48 -5.94 -6.85
C THR A 48 -8.25 -6.67 -8.17
N TRP A 49 -9.17 -6.57 -9.15
CA TRP A 49 -9.11 -7.36 -10.37
C TRP A 49 -7.89 -7.08 -11.24
N HIS A 50 -7.39 -5.85 -11.21
CA HIS A 50 -6.25 -5.43 -12.04
C HIS A 50 -4.90 -5.38 -11.30
N ALA A 51 -4.86 -5.83 -10.04
CA ALA A 51 -3.60 -5.89 -9.31
C ALA A 51 -2.61 -6.84 -9.98
N ALA A 52 -1.33 -6.48 -10.02
CA ALA A 52 -0.29 -7.32 -10.64
C ALA A 52 -0.09 -8.67 -9.93
N GLY A 53 -0.55 -8.80 -8.69
CA GLY A 53 -0.53 -10.06 -7.95
C GLY A 53 0.81 -10.47 -7.39
N LEU A 54 1.73 -9.53 -7.17
CA LEU A 54 3.01 -9.81 -6.53
C LEU A 54 2.81 -10.15 -5.05
N VAL A 55 3.53 -11.17 -4.58
CA VAL A 55 3.52 -11.61 -3.19
C VAL A 55 4.95 -11.58 -2.65
N GLY A 56 5.19 -10.68 -1.69
CA GLY A 56 6.49 -10.52 -1.03
C GLY A 56 6.30 -10.39 0.47
N GLN A 57 7.00 -11.20 1.26
CA GLN A 57 6.81 -11.29 2.70
C GLN A 57 7.43 -10.11 3.45
N LEU A 58 8.67 -9.73 3.11
CA LEU A 58 9.36 -8.67 3.83
C LEU A 58 8.82 -7.29 3.43
N GLN A 59 8.28 -6.59 4.39
CA GLN A 59 7.70 -5.25 4.23
C GLN A 59 8.43 -4.20 5.06
N GLY A 60 7.92 -2.96 5.06
CA GLY A 60 8.55 -1.80 5.72
C GLY A 60 8.42 -1.76 7.25
N SER A 61 7.54 -2.57 7.85
CA SER A 61 7.32 -2.62 9.30
C SER A 61 7.06 -4.03 9.79
N HIS A 62 7.06 -4.19 11.13
CA HIS A 62 6.71 -5.46 11.77
C HIS A 62 5.29 -5.91 11.41
N ALA A 63 4.31 -5.03 11.54
CA ALA A 63 2.91 -5.35 11.28
C ALA A 63 2.68 -5.76 9.83
N THR A 64 3.18 -4.97 8.86
CA THR A 64 3.02 -5.29 7.43
C THR A 64 3.77 -6.55 7.02
N THR A 65 4.95 -6.84 7.63
CA THR A 65 5.67 -8.10 7.40
C THR A 65 4.88 -9.29 7.97
N ALA A 66 4.32 -9.17 9.17
CA ALA A 66 3.47 -10.21 9.75
C ALA A 66 2.22 -10.47 8.88
N PHE A 67 1.59 -9.42 8.34
CA PHE A 67 0.46 -9.57 7.41
C PHE A 67 0.84 -10.34 6.16
N ALA A 68 1.97 -9.99 5.54
CA ALA A 68 2.40 -10.62 4.31
C ALA A 68 2.89 -12.06 4.53
N SER A 69 3.57 -12.35 5.64
CA SER A 69 3.98 -13.71 6.01
C SER A 69 2.78 -14.62 6.24
N TYR A 70 1.80 -14.16 7.03
CA TYR A 70 0.53 -14.88 7.18
C TYR A 70 -0.20 -15.05 5.84
N GLY A 71 -0.13 -14.05 4.95
CA GLY A 71 -0.67 -14.13 3.61
C GLY A 71 -0.10 -15.31 2.80
N VAL A 72 1.21 -15.51 2.86
CA VAL A 72 1.89 -16.65 2.20
C VAL A 72 1.48 -17.98 2.79
N GLU A 73 1.33 -18.08 4.11
CA GLU A 73 0.83 -19.29 4.77
C GLU A 73 -0.59 -19.62 4.30
N LEU A 74 -1.49 -18.63 4.34
CA LEU A 74 -2.88 -18.83 3.91
C LEU A 74 -2.99 -19.20 2.43
N LEU A 75 -2.17 -18.61 1.55
CA LEU A 75 -2.15 -18.94 0.12
C LEU A 75 -1.83 -20.40 -0.17
N GLN A 76 -1.08 -21.07 0.72
CA GLN A 76 -0.76 -22.50 0.60
C GLN A 76 -1.87 -23.41 1.11
N GLU A 77 -2.74 -22.93 2.00
CA GLU A 77 -3.73 -23.72 2.72
C GLU A 77 -5.15 -23.54 2.20
N ILE A 78 -5.49 -22.35 1.69
CA ILE A 78 -6.86 -21.95 1.39
C ILE A 78 -7.53 -22.81 0.31
N GLU A 79 -6.75 -23.37 -0.64
CA GLU A 79 -7.29 -24.28 -1.65
C GLU A 79 -7.80 -25.58 -1.03
N ALA A 80 -7.07 -26.15 -0.07
CA ALA A 80 -7.49 -27.38 0.62
C ALA A 80 -8.79 -27.18 1.40
N GLU A 81 -9.01 -26.00 1.98
CA GLU A 81 -10.21 -25.65 2.72
C GLU A 81 -11.39 -25.35 1.80
N THR A 82 -11.15 -24.61 0.73
CA THR A 82 -12.22 -24.04 -0.08
C THR A 82 -12.45 -24.76 -1.40
N GLY A 83 -11.47 -25.55 -1.88
CA GLY A 83 -11.44 -26.09 -3.22
C GLY A 83 -11.33 -25.03 -4.32
N GLN A 84 -10.88 -23.81 -3.97
CA GLN A 84 -10.59 -22.72 -4.91
C GLN A 84 -9.11 -22.42 -4.90
N ASN A 85 -8.43 -22.69 -6.04
CA ASN A 85 -7.00 -22.39 -6.18
C ASN A 85 -6.80 -20.85 -6.22
N PRO A 86 -5.95 -20.27 -5.35
CA PRO A 86 -5.67 -18.83 -5.35
C PRO A 86 -4.68 -18.40 -6.45
N GLY A 87 -4.23 -19.33 -7.30
CA GLY A 87 -3.22 -19.07 -8.32
C GLY A 87 -1.84 -18.74 -7.75
N PHE A 88 -1.51 -19.21 -6.55
CA PHE A 88 -0.22 -18.94 -5.92
C PHE A 88 0.90 -19.74 -6.55
N ARG A 89 1.94 -19.04 -7.02
CA ARG A 89 3.18 -19.58 -7.52
C ARG A 89 4.33 -19.12 -6.64
N ARG A 90 4.93 -20.03 -5.91
CA ARG A 90 6.10 -19.77 -5.07
C ARG A 90 7.38 -19.81 -5.91
N SER A 91 7.55 -18.83 -6.81
CA SER A 91 8.71 -18.72 -7.69
C SER A 91 9.88 -17.95 -7.07
N GLY A 92 9.71 -17.39 -5.89
CA GLY A 92 10.65 -16.47 -5.27
C GLY A 92 10.55 -15.05 -5.81
N SER A 93 11.39 -14.16 -5.25
CA SER A 93 11.61 -12.83 -5.79
C SER A 93 13.09 -12.46 -5.76
N ILE A 94 13.52 -11.64 -6.73
CA ILE A 94 14.86 -11.07 -6.83
C ILE A 94 14.73 -9.55 -6.84
N SER A 95 15.46 -8.87 -5.96
CA SER A 95 15.63 -7.42 -6.00
C SER A 95 17.07 -7.09 -6.36
N ILE A 96 17.31 -6.26 -7.38
CA ILE A 96 18.64 -5.92 -7.87
C ILE A 96 19.07 -4.51 -7.49
N ALA A 97 20.38 -4.29 -7.40
CA ALA A 97 21.00 -3.00 -7.12
C ALA A 97 21.90 -2.56 -8.28
N LEU A 98 21.73 -1.32 -8.73
CA LEU A 98 22.53 -0.69 -9.78
C LEU A 98 23.52 0.36 -9.23
N ASN A 99 23.49 0.61 -7.93
CA ASN A 99 24.39 1.51 -7.24
C ASN A 99 24.61 1.05 -5.80
N ASP A 100 25.68 1.58 -5.17
CA ASP A 100 26.07 1.21 -3.81
C ASP A 100 24.99 1.51 -2.77
N GLU A 101 24.25 2.59 -2.93
CA GLU A 101 23.19 2.99 -2.02
C GLU A 101 22.02 1.99 -2.05
N ARG A 102 21.58 1.54 -3.24
CA ARG A 102 20.58 0.47 -3.36
C ARG A 102 21.12 -0.84 -2.80
N MET A 103 22.39 -1.15 -3.02
CA MET A 103 23.00 -2.32 -2.42
C MET A 103 23.00 -2.25 -0.88
N ALA A 104 23.32 -1.07 -0.31
CA ALA A 104 23.23 -0.86 1.13
C ALA A 104 21.81 -1.04 1.65
N GLU A 105 20.80 -0.53 0.94
CA GLU A 105 19.38 -0.75 1.28
C GLU A 105 19.01 -2.22 1.24
N LEU A 106 19.40 -2.95 0.19
CA LEU A 106 19.10 -4.37 0.05
C LEU A 106 19.77 -5.20 1.16
N LYS A 107 21.02 -4.90 1.51
CA LYS A 107 21.70 -5.54 2.65
C LYS A 107 20.94 -5.33 3.96
N ARG A 108 20.52 -4.10 4.24
CA ARG A 108 19.66 -3.81 5.41
C ARG A 108 18.37 -4.60 5.39
N LYS A 109 17.70 -4.71 4.24
CA LYS A 109 16.49 -5.53 4.09
C LYS A 109 16.75 -7.00 4.39
N ALA A 110 17.84 -7.58 3.90
CA ALA A 110 18.21 -8.97 4.19
C ALA A 110 18.50 -9.21 5.68
N ASP A 111 19.13 -8.24 6.35
CA ASP A 111 19.36 -8.33 7.79
C ASP A 111 18.05 -8.23 8.57
N PHE A 112 17.12 -7.36 8.17
CA PHE A 112 15.78 -7.30 8.76
C PHE A 112 14.98 -8.59 8.53
N ALA A 113 15.12 -9.25 7.38
CA ALA A 113 14.43 -10.50 7.09
C ALA A 113 14.65 -11.55 8.18
N ARG A 114 15.87 -11.63 8.71
CA ARG A 114 16.22 -12.56 9.80
C ARG A 114 15.43 -12.34 11.07
N LEU A 115 15.07 -11.08 11.39
CA LEU A 115 14.28 -10.76 12.59
C LEU A 115 12.84 -11.29 12.50
N PHE A 116 12.37 -11.51 11.28
CA PHE A 116 11.00 -11.98 11.00
C PHE A 116 10.95 -13.44 10.54
N GLY A 117 12.09 -14.13 10.55
CA GLY A 117 12.16 -15.51 10.06
C GLY A 117 11.97 -15.65 8.54
N VAL A 118 12.12 -14.56 7.79
CA VAL A 118 12.02 -14.56 6.33
C VAL A 118 13.39 -14.92 5.75
N GLU A 119 13.41 -15.92 4.87
CA GLU A 119 14.63 -16.36 4.19
C GLU A 119 15.04 -15.35 3.11
N ALA A 120 16.32 -14.92 3.14
CA ALA A 120 16.88 -13.97 2.18
C ALA A 120 18.34 -14.29 1.90
N HIS A 121 18.72 -14.38 0.62
CA HIS A 121 20.06 -14.72 0.16
C HIS A 121 20.64 -13.61 -0.72
N TYR A 122 21.91 -13.28 -0.51
CA TYR A 122 22.65 -12.42 -1.42
C TYR A 122 22.95 -13.19 -2.72
N MET A 123 22.89 -12.47 -3.84
CA MET A 123 23.22 -12.99 -5.16
C MET A 123 24.24 -12.09 -5.85
N ASP A 124 25.22 -12.70 -6.47
CA ASP A 124 26.06 -12.04 -7.47
C ASP A 124 25.38 -12.03 -8.86
N THR A 125 25.99 -11.34 -9.80
CA THR A 125 25.43 -11.21 -11.16
C THR A 125 25.32 -12.53 -11.91
N ALA A 126 26.23 -13.49 -11.69
CA ALA A 126 26.19 -14.81 -12.33
C ALA A 126 24.97 -15.61 -11.83
N GLN A 127 24.75 -15.62 -10.52
CA GLN A 127 23.58 -16.25 -9.90
C GLN A 127 22.25 -15.59 -10.34
N ILE A 128 22.25 -14.28 -10.55
CA ILE A 128 21.09 -13.54 -11.05
C ILE A 128 20.78 -13.98 -12.49
N VAL A 129 21.77 -14.06 -13.39
CA VAL A 129 21.58 -14.51 -14.77
C VAL A 129 21.08 -15.97 -14.83
N GLU A 130 21.60 -16.84 -13.97
CA GLU A 130 21.12 -18.22 -13.89
C GLU A 130 19.61 -18.29 -13.58
N ARG A 131 19.13 -17.45 -12.67
CA ARG A 131 17.72 -17.41 -12.26
C ARG A 131 16.82 -16.57 -13.16
N TRP A 132 17.41 -15.57 -13.84
CA TRP A 132 16.68 -14.63 -14.70
C TRP A 132 17.43 -14.39 -16.03
N PRO A 133 17.45 -15.41 -16.93
CA PRO A 133 18.33 -15.43 -18.12
C PRO A 133 18.01 -14.37 -19.18
N LEU A 134 16.83 -13.76 -19.13
CA LEU A 134 16.41 -12.70 -20.07
C LEU A 134 16.94 -11.31 -19.71
N MET A 135 17.58 -11.18 -18.53
CA MET A 135 18.00 -9.87 -18.02
C MET A 135 19.38 -9.48 -18.51
N ASN A 136 19.52 -8.25 -18.97
CA ASN A 136 20.81 -7.63 -19.12
C ASN A 136 21.32 -7.19 -17.72
N VAL A 137 22.49 -7.68 -17.33
CA VAL A 137 23.09 -7.40 -16.01
C VAL A 137 24.13 -6.28 -16.03
N ASP A 138 24.26 -5.57 -17.14
CA ASP A 138 25.18 -4.43 -17.22
C ASP A 138 24.81 -3.39 -16.15
N GLY A 139 25.83 -3.00 -15.36
CA GLY A 139 25.67 -2.08 -14.24
C GLY A 139 25.01 -2.69 -12.99
N VAL A 140 24.63 -3.96 -12.98
CA VAL A 140 24.09 -4.64 -11.79
C VAL A 140 25.24 -5.01 -10.86
N LEU A 141 25.19 -4.55 -9.62
CA LEU A 141 26.18 -4.83 -8.58
C LEU A 141 25.90 -6.16 -7.84
N GLY A 142 24.67 -6.65 -7.90
CA GLY A 142 24.19 -7.84 -7.23
C GLY A 142 22.73 -7.67 -6.80
N GLY A 143 22.23 -8.58 -5.96
CA GLY A 143 20.84 -8.53 -5.52
C GLY A 143 20.57 -9.38 -4.28
N ILE A 144 19.27 -9.48 -3.95
CA ILE A 144 18.74 -10.35 -2.90
C ILE A 144 17.66 -11.23 -3.49
N HIS A 145 17.71 -12.51 -3.20
CA HIS A 145 16.68 -13.50 -3.48
C HIS A 145 15.92 -13.87 -2.22
N MET A 146 14.59 -13.86 -2.30
CA MET A 146 13.67 -14.34 -1.27
C MET A 146 12.88 -15.52 -1.83
N PRO A 147 13.24 -16.78 -1.50
CA PRO A 147 12.69 -17.98 -2.15
C PRO A 147 11.22 -18.25 -1.80
N SER A 148 10.73 -17.73 -0.71
CA SER A 148 9.34 -17.91 -0.28
C SER A 148 8.35 -16.90 -0.86
N ASP A 149 8.83 -15.87 -1.54
CA ASP A 149 8.00 -14.93 -2.30
C ASP A 149 7.45 -15.57 -3.59
N GLY A 150 6.62 -14.82 -4.31
CA GLY A 150 6.09 -15.27 -5.59
C GLY A 150 4.99 -14.36 -6.14
N SER A 151 3.99 -14.98 -6.74
CA SER A 151 2.82 -14.27 -7.27
C SER A 151 1.53 -15.07 -7.04
N ALA A 152 0.39 -14.38 -6.98
CA ALA A 152 -0.93 -14.99 -6.87
C ALA A 152 -1.90 -14.34 -7.88
N ASN A 153 -2.97 -15.03 -8.22
CA ASN A 153 -4.04 -14.41 -8.99
C ASN A 153 -4.95 -13.59 -8.05
N PRO A 154 -5.07 -12.27 -8.23
CA PRO A 154 -5.85 -11.43 -7.32
C PRO A 154 -7.33 -11.77 -7.23
N ILE A 155 -7.94 -12.13 -8.38
CA ILE A 155 -9.35 -12.50 -8.45
C ILE A 155 -9.56 -13.85 -7.76
N ASP A 156 -8.76 -14.86 -8.11
CA ASP A 156 -8.90 -16.21 -7.55
C ASP A 156 -8.67 -16.24 -6.03
N LEU A 157 -7.67 -15.51 -5.53
CA LEU A 157 -7.44 -15.36 -4.09
C LEU A 157 -8.65 -14.74 -3.40
N THR A 158 -9.21 -13.66 -3.97
CA THR A 158 -10.37 -12.99 -3.39
C THR A 158 -11.60 -13.88 -3.41
N GLN A 159 -11.81 -14.65 -4.49
CA GLN A 159 -12.88 -15.62 -4.59
C GLN A 159 -12.70 -16.80 -3.61
N ALA A 160 -11.45 -17.24 -3.38
CA ALA A 160 -11.16 -18.26 -2.36
C ALA A 160 -11.55 -17.77 -0.96
N LEU A 161 -11.16 -16.54 -0.59
CA LEU A 161 -11.56 -15.92 0.67
C LEU A 161 -13.08 -15.76 0.79
N ALA A 162 -13.75 -15.29 -0.27
CA ALA A 162 -15.20 -15.15 -0.30
C ALA A 162 -15.91 -16.50 -0.15
N LYS A 163 -15.39 -17.55 -0.81
CA LYS A 163 -15.92 -18.92 -0.69
C LYS A 163 -15.72 -19.46 0.71
N GLY A 164 -14.54 -19.28 1.29
CA GLY A 164 -14.24 -19.64 2.68
C GLY A 164 -15.18 -18.93 3.67
N ALA A 165 -15.40 -17.63 3.49
CA ALA A 165 -16.34 -16.86 4.31
C ALA A 165 -17.76 -17.47 4.27
N ARG A 166 -18.25 -17.82 3.07
CA ARG A 166 -19.56 -18.48 2.90
C ARG A 166 -19.60 -19.87 3.54
N LEU A 167 -18.54 -20.66 3.43
CA LEU A 167 -18.44 -21.99 4.06
C LEU A 167 -18.54 -21.90 5.58
N HIS A 168 -18.04 -20.82 6.18
CA HIS A 168 -18.11 -20.55 7.62
C HIS A 168 -19.38 -19.75 8.01
N GLY A 169 -20.32 -19.51 7.11
CA GLY A 169 -21.63 -18.94 7.44
C GLY A 169 -21.81 -17.45 7.17
N ALA A 170 -20.79 -16.71 6.72
CA ALA A 170 -20.97 -15.33 6.30
C ALA A 170 -21.85 -15.21 5.05
N LYS A 171 -22.66 -14.14 4.99
CA LYS A 171 -23.44 -13.79 3.79
C LYS A 171 -22.67 -12.80 2.95
N ILE A 172 -22.64 -12.99 1.64
CA ILE A 172 -22.03 -12.05 0.69
C ILE A 172 -23.10 -11.68 -0.34
N CYS A 173 -23.43 -10.39 -0.38
CA CYS A 173 -24.45 -9.82 -1.26
C CYS A 173 -23.77 -8.84 -2.24
N GLU A 174 -23.82 -9.20 -3.51
CA GLU A 174 -23.38 -8.34 -4.62
C GLU A 174 -24.57 -7.50 -5.12
N HIS A 175 -24.28 -6.39 -5.79
CA HIS A 175 -25.28 -5.43 -6.30
C HIS A 175 -26.12 -4.81 -5.17
N VAL A 176 -25.52 -4.59 -4.00
CA VAL A 176 -26.12 -3.89 -2.86
C VAL A 176 -25.24 -2.71 -2.49
N LYS A 177 -25.71 -1.51 -2.79
CA LYS A 177 -25.00 -0.27 -2.50
C LYS A 177 -25.33 0.23 -1.10
N VAL A 178 -24.32 0.37 -0.24
CA VAL A 178 -24.46 1.13 1.00
C VAL A 178 -24.46 2.62 0.68
N GLU A 179 -25.53 3.30 1.05
CA GLU A 179 -25.71 4.74 0.85
C GLU A 179 -25.27 5.55 2.08
N GLU A 180 -25.47 4.97 3.28
CA GLU A 180 -25.19 5.66 4.54
C GLU A 180 -24.88 4.65 5.65
N VAL A 181 -23.94 4.97 6.52
CA VAL A 181 -23.76 4.28 7.79
C VAL A 181 -24.56 5.03 8.88
N LEU A 182 -25.48 4.33 9.51
CA LEU A 182 -26.38 4.87 10.53
C LEU A 182 -25.67 4.95 11.88
N THR A 183 -25.78 6.09 12.55
CA THR A 183 -25.16 6.31 13.86
C THR A 183 -26.14 6.95 14.83
N SER A 184 -25.99 6.64 16.12
CA SER A 184 -26.73 7.28 17.21
C SER A 184 -25.82 7.39 18.44
N GLY A 185 -25.74 8.56 19.04
CA GLY A 185 -24.91 8.79 20.23
C GLY A 185 -23.42 8.46 20.03
N GLY A 186 -22.86 8.72 18.87
CA GLY A 186 -21.45 8.41 18.55
C GLY A 186 -21.17 6.94 18.27
N ARG A 187 -22.20 6.09 18.16
CA ARG A 187 -22.07 4.64 17.90
C ARG A 187 -22.79 4.27 16.61
N VAL A 188 -22.23 3.33 15.88
CA VAL A 188 -22.88 2.69 14.73
C VAL A 188 -24.14 1.94 15.18
N THR A 189 -25.21 2.03 14.37
CA THR A 189 -26.47 1.32 14.57
C THR A 189 -26.86 0.48 13.37
N GLY A 190 -26.18 0.62 12.24
CA GLY A 190 -26.43 -0.15 11.02
C GLY A 190 -26.02 0.60 9.76
N VAL A 191 -26.56 0.14 8.64
CA VAL A 191 -26.39 0.77 7.32
C VAL A 191 -27.72 0.92 6.61
N ARG A 192 -27.86 1.97 5.81
CA ARG A 192 -28.93 2.12 4.81
C ARG A 192 -28.35 1.78 3.44
N THR A 193 -29.03 0.92 2.72
CA THR A 193 -28.70 0.50 1.36
C THR A 193 -29.78 0.91 0.38
N ASP A 194 -29.52 0.80 -0.90
CA ASP A 194 -30.49 0.94 -1.99
C ASP A 194 -31.61 -0.14 -1.97
N GLN A 195 -31.47 -1.17 -1.11
CA GLN A 195 -32.42 -2.29 -1.00
C GLN A 195 -33.04 -2.42 0.41
N GLY A 196 -32.73 -1.50 1.33
CA GLY A 196 -33.28 -1.49 2.68
C GLY A 196 -32.25 -1.20 3.75
N THR A 197 -32.67 -1.29 5.02
CA THR A 197 -31.83 -1.00 6.17
C THR A 197 -31.41 -2.29 6.87
N ILE A 198 -30.12 -2.37 7.26
CA ILE A 198 -29.58 -3.47 8.06
C ILE A 198 -29.08 -2.87 9.38
N LEU A 199 -29.65 -3.29 10.50
CA LEU A 199 -29.16 -2.94 11.82
C LEU A 199 -27.89 -3.74 12.14
N ALA A 200 -26.85 -3.06 12.70
CA ALA A 200 -25.58 -3.72 12.99
C ALA A 200 -24.90 -3.10 14.21
N HIS A 201 -24.09 -3.90 14.90
CA HIS A 201 -23.23 -3.43 16.01
C HIS A 201 -21.89 -2.89 15.50
N HIS A 202 -21.40 -3.45 14.41
CA HIS A 202 -20.14 -3.07 13.78
C HIS A 202 -20.34 -2.87 12.27
N VAL A 203 -19.69 -1.85 11.73
CA VAL A 203 -19.57 -1.60 10.30
C VAL A 203 -18.10 -1.49 9.94
N VAL A 204 -17.67 -2.21 8.92
CA VAL A 204 -16.29 -2.23 8.44
C VAL A 204 -16.23 -1.59 7.06
N ASN A 205 -15.55 -0.46 6.95
CA ASN A 205 -15.32 0.23 5.68
C ASN A 205 -14.08 -0.36 4.98
N CYS A 206 -14.32 -1.26 4.03
CA CYS A 206 -13.35 -1.84 3.11
C CYS A 206 -13.54 -1.33 1.67
N GLY A 207 -14.04 -0.11 1.50
CA GLY A 207 -14.45 0.48 0.23
C GLY A 207 -13.31 0.83 -0.73
N GLY A 208 -12.05 0.42 -0.48
CA GLY A 208 -10.91 0.70 -1.37
C GLY A 208 -10.75 2.19 -1.62
N MET A 209 -10.74 2.62 -2.89
CA MET A 209 -10.62 4.04 -3.25
C MET A 209 -11.87 4.87 -2.89
N TRP A 210 -13.03 4.24 -2.68
CA TRP A 210 -14.27 4.91 -2.20
C TRP A 210 -14.34 5.03 -0.67
N ALA A 211 -13.42 4.41 0.07
CA ALA A 211 -13.44 4.38 1.54
C ALA A 211 -13.41 5.79 2.16
N ARG A 212 -12.71 6.74 1.51
CA ARG A 212 -12.65 8.13 1.96
C ARG A 212 -14.01 8.83 1.94
N ASP A 213 -14.74 8.69 0.83
CA ASP A 213 -16.04 9.37 0.67
C ASP A 213 -17.08 8.77 1.62
N LEU A 214 -17.06 7.45 1.80
CA LEU A 214 -17.88 6.77 2.79
C LEU A 214 -17.55 7.20 4.22
N GLY A 215 -16.26 7.33 4.55
CA GLY A 215 -15.80 7.83 5.85
C GLY A 215 -16.25 9.26 6.10
N ARG A 216 -16.08 10.15 5.09
CA ARG A 216 -16.45 11.58 5.16
C ARG A 216 -17.92 11.77 5.52
N GLN A 217 -18.84 10.98 4.97
CA GLN A 217 -20.25 11.02 5.28
C GLN A 217 -20.54 10.80 6.78
N ASN A 218 -19.66 10.14 7.48
CA ASN A 218 -19.79 9.78 8.89
C ASN A 218 -18.85 10.55 9.82
N GLY A 219 -18.13 11.55 9.30
CA GLY A 219 -17.13 12.30 10.05
C GLY A 219 -15.91 11.49 10.44
N VAL A 220 -15.58 10.44 9.64
CA VAL A 220 -14.38 9.60 9.81
C VAL A 220 -13.36 9.94 8.73
N GLY A 221 -12.18 10.40 9.14
CA GLY A 221 -11.08 10.68 8.23
C GLY A 221 -10.46 9.38 7.69
N VAL A 222 -10.43 9.23 6.35
CA VAL A 222 -9.70 8.15 5.66
C VAL A 222 -8.78 8.81 4.64
N PRO A 223 -7.50 9.05 4.98
CA PRO A 223 -6.62 9.93 4.21
C PRO A 223 -5.97 9.21 3.04
N LEU A 224 -6.77 8.95 2.02
CA LEU A 224 -6.32 8.34 0.76
C LEU A 224 -6.86 9.09 -0.46
N HIS A 225 -6.19 8.93 -1.59
CA HIS A 225 -6.65 9.35 -2.89
C HIS A 225 -6.26 8.34 -3.97
N ALA A 226 -7.07 8.22 -5.01
CA ALA A 226 -6.77 7.35 -6.16
C ALA A 226 -5.72 8.02 -7.05
N CYS A 227 -4.70 7.25 -7.45
CA CYS A 227 -3.66 7.69 -8.38
C CYS A 227 -3.55 6.70 -9.54
N GLU A 228 -3.15 7.19 -10.69
CA GLU A 228 -2.88 6.37 -11.87
C GLU A 228 -1.66 5.50 -11.66
N HIS A 229 -1.76 4.23 -12.01
CA HIS A 229 -0.66 3.27 -11.91
C HIS A 229 -0.65 2.36 -13.13
N TYR A 230 0.53 2.13 -13.70
CA TYR A 230 0.70 1.50 -15.00
C TYR A 230 1.34 0.12 -14.89
N TYR A 231 0.91 -0.80 -15.76
CA TYR A 231 1.68 -1.98 -16.13
C TYR A 231 1.41 -2.35 -17.61
N LEU A 232 2.33 -3.12 -18.17
CA LEU A 232 2.22 -3.65 -19.52
C LEU A 232 2.30 -5.17 -19.47
N VAL A 233 1.63 -5.81 -20.43
CA VAL A 233 1.73 -7.27 -20.63
C VAL A 233 2.18 -7.50 -22.08
N THR A 234 3.23 -8.29 -22.27
CA THR A 234 3.77 -8.61 -23.60
C THR A 234 2.87 -9.59 -24.36
N GLU A 235 3.08 -9.70 -25.66
CA GLU A 235 2.69 -10.91 -26.38
C GLU A 235 3.46 -12.12 -25.83
N PRO A 236 3.04 -13.38 -26.12
CA PRO A 236 3.75 -14.56 -25.70
C PRO A 236 5.21 -14.56 -26.15
N ILE A 237 6.12 -14.89 -25.24
CA ILE A 237 7.56 -14.99 -25.50
C ILE A 237 7.91 -16.46 -25.66
N PRO A 238 8.46 -16.90 -26.81
CA PRO A 238 8.89 -18.28 -26.98
C PRO A 238 9.89 -18.69 -25.92
N ASP A 239 9.74 -19.93 -25.42
CA ASP A 239 10.64 -20.54 -24.43
C ASP A 239 10.81 -19.75 -23.11
N LEU A 240 9.87 -18.87 -22.77
CA LEU A 240 9.88 -18.16 -21.50
C LEU A 240 9.80 -19.16 -20.33
N PRO A 241 10.78 -19.18 -19.41
CA PRO A 241 10.68 -20.04 -18.23
C PRO A 241 9.45 -19.69 -17.38
N SER A 242 8.65 -20.70 -17.03
CA SER A 242 7.40 -20.53 -16.29
C SER A 242 7.59 -20.30 -14.79
N ASP A 243 8.80 -20.50 -14.27
CA ASP A 243 9.17 -20.41 -12.85
C ASP A 243 10.04 -19.18 -12.54
N LEU A 244 10.07 -18.20 -13.44
CA LEU A 244 10.83 -16.96 -13.21
C LEU A 244 10.44 -16.31 -11.88
N PRO A 245 11.44 -15.99 -11.02
CA PRO A 245 11.19 -15.21 -9.83
C PRO A 245 10.62 -13.83 -10.19
N VAL A 246 9.79 -13.28 -9.31
CA VAL A 246 9.42 -11.86 -9.42
C VAL A 246 10.69 -11.01 -9.37
N LEU A 247 10.92 -10.18 -10.39
CA LEU A 247 12.06 -9.28 -10.42
C LEU A 247 11.64 -7.87 -9.99
N ARG A 248 12.45 -7.25 -9.15
CA ARG A 248 12.31 -5.84 -8.76
C ARG A 248 13.57 -5.06 -9.12
N SER A 249 13.48 -4.20 -10.11
CA SER A 249 14.53 -3.27 -10.54
C SER A 249 14.11 -1.84 -10.22
N TYR A 250 14.10 -1.49 -8.94
CA TYR A 250 13.62 -0.18 -8.50
C TYR A 250 14.54 0.99 -8.90
N CYS A 251 15.79 0.72 -9.29
CA CYS A 251 16.64 1.73 -9.90
C CYS A 251 16.18 2.09 -11.33
N ASP A 252 15.59 1.12 -12.04
CA ASP A 252 14.94 1.32 -13.34
C ASP A 252 13.45 1.68 -13.17
N GLY A 253 12.94 1.78 -11.93
CA GLY A 253 11.54 2.05 -11.63
C GLY A 253 10.58 0.91 -11.96
N THR A 254 11.04 -0.35 -12.13
CA THR A 254 10.25 -1.45 -12.66
C THR A 254 10.15 -2.66 -11.73
N TYR A 255 9.08 -3.44 -11.91
CA TYR A 255 8.95 -4.80 -11.41
C TYR A 255 8.39 -5.72 -12.51
N TRP A 256 8.68 -7.03 -12.40
CA TRP A 256 8.38 -8.01 -13.44
C TRP A 256 7.87 -9.31 -12.86
N LYS A 257 6.96 -9.95 -13.58
CA LYS A 257 6.57 -11.34 -13.32
C LYS A 257 6.28 -12.09 -14.63
N GLU A 258 6.45 -13.39 -14.62
CA GLU A 258 5.91 -14.28 -15.63
C GLU A 258 4.37 -14.34 -15.50
N ASP A 259 3.65 -14.33 -16.63
CA ASP A 259 2.20 -14.33 -16.71
C ASP A 259 1.70 -15.19 -17.88
N ALA A 260 1.61 -16.50 -17.66
CA ALA A 260 1.15 -17.47 -18.65
C ALA A 260 1.86 -17.36 -20.03
N GLY A 261 3.19 -17.48 -20.00
CA GLY A 261 4.04 -17.40 -21.20
C GLY A 261 4.31 -15.98 -21.70
N LYS A 262 3.94 -14.97 -20.92
CA LYS A 262 4.16 -13.56 -21.18
C LYS A 262 4.90 -12.92 -20.01
N LEU A 263 5.47 -11.73 -20.21
CA LEU A 263 5.94 -10.89 -19.12
C LEU A 263 4.92 -9.80 -18.82
N LEU A 264 4.52 -9.70 -17.56
CA LEU A 264 3.90 -8.51 -17.02
C LEU A 264 4.99 -7.68 -16.36
N PHE A 265 5.10 -6.41 -16.73
CA PHE A 265 5.96 -5.47 -16.02
C PHE A 265 5.20 -4.19 -15.70
N GLY A 266 5.32 -3.77 -14.46
CA GLY A 266 4.75 -2.53 -13.97
C GLY A 266 5.84 -1.57 -13.54
N PHE A 267 5.46 -0.31 -13.38
CA PHE A 267 6.40 0.76 -13.07
C PHE A 267 5.73 1.90 -12.31
N ALA A 268 6.55 2.65 -11.56
CA ALA A 268 6.15 3.95 -11.08
C ALA A 268 6.42 4.98 -12.16
N HIS A 269 5.41 5.76 -12.47
CA HIS A 269 5.61 7.00 -13.19
C HIS A 269 6.42 7.96 -12.32
N PHE A 270 7.46 8.60 -12.88
CA PHE A 270 8.25 9.59 -12.13
C PHE A 270 7.42 10.81 -11.69
N HIS A 271 6.24 11.00 -12.31
CA HIS A 271 5.25 12.03 -12.01
C HIS A 271 3.86 11.41 -11.88
N ALA A 272 3.62 10.69 -10.78
CA ALA A 272 2.32 10.07 -10.54
C ALA A 272 1.19 11.13 -10.51
N LYS A 273 0.04 10.77 -11.10
CA LYS A 273 -1.10 11.67 -11.26
C LYS A 273 -2.25 11.27 -10.33
N PRO A 274 -2.87 12.25 -9.63
CA PRO A 274 -4.12 11.97 -8.91
C PRO A 274 -5.25 11.76 -9.92
N TRP A 275 -6.10 10.77 -9.67
CA TRP A 275 -7.27 10.48 -10.50
C TRP A 275 -8.56 10.81 -9.76
N ALA A 276 -9.63 11.11 -10.52
CA ALA A 276 -10.97 11.40 -10.00
C ALA A 276 -11.00 12.52 -8.95
N THR A 277 -10.30 13.62 -9.23
CA THR A 277 -10.20 14.79 -8.33
C THR A 277 -11.55 15.42 -8.00
N ASN A 278 -12.58 15.20 -8.81
CA ASN A 278 -13.96 15.63 -8.62
C ASN A 278 -14.92 14.50 -8.21
N GLY A 279 -14.39 13.36 -7.76
CA GLY A 279 -15.15 12.17 -7.39
C GLY A 279 -15.05 11.03 -8.42
N ILE A 280 -15.12 9.79 -7.91
CA ILE A 280 -15.04 8.60 -8.74
C ILE A 280 -16.37 8.39 -9.45
N PRO A 281 -16.40 8.16 -10.79
CA PRO A 281 -17.63 7.91 -11.52
C PRO A 281 -18.41 6.72 -10.93
N GLU A 282 -19.72 6.85 -10.80
CA GLU A 282 -20.59 5.80 -10.25
C GLU A 282 -20.57 4.52 -11.10
N SER A 283 -20.36 4.68 -12.42
CA SER A 283 -20.27 3.57 -13.37
C SER A 283 -18.94 2.81 -13.33
N PHE A 284 -17.92 3.32 -12.60
CA PHE A 284 -16.59 2.71 -12.62
C PHE A 284 -16.60 1.31 -12.00
N GLU A 285 -16.39 0.29 -12.84
CA GLU A 285 -16.43 -1.13 -12.50
C GLU A 285 -15.65 -1.92 -13.56
N PHE A 286 -14.68 -2.76 -13.17
CA PHE A 286 -13.80 -3.50 -14.08
C PHE A 286 -13.27 -2.65 -15.22
N ASP A 287 -12.91 -1.41 -14.91
CA ASP A 287 -12.56 -0.40 -15.89
C ASP A 287 -11.10 0.03 -15.74
N SER A 288 -10.57 0.63 -16.80
CA SER A 288 -9.21 1.16 -16.87
C SER A 288 -9.24 2.63 -17.31
N LEU A 289 -8.15 3.31 -17.07
CA LEU A 289 -7.98 4.69 -17.49
C LEU A 289 -7.34 4.75 -18.89
N PRO A 290 -7.49 5.86 -19.61
CA PRO A 290 -6.78 6.06 -20.88
C PRO A 290 -5.28 5.86 -20.70
N PHE A 291 -4.69 5.16 -21.66
CA PHE A 291 -3.25 5.02 -21.73
C PHE A 291 -2.64 6.32 -22.31
N VAL A 292 -1.61 6.83 -21.65
CA VAL A 292 -0.88 8.04 -22.08
C VAL A 292 0.55 7.63 -22.42
N GLU A 293 0.89 7.63 -23.70
CA GLU A 293 2.18 7.13 -24.20
C GLU A 293 3.36 7.91 -23.61
N GLU A 294 3.23 9.22 -23.52
CA GLU A 294 4.27 10.11 -22.99
C GLU A 294 4.65 9.77 -21.53
N ASP A 295 3.70 9.26 -20.77
CA ASP A 295 3.92 8.86 -19.37
C ASP A 295 4.75 7.57 -19.24
N VAL A 296 4.88 6.80 -20.31
CA VAL A 296 5.45 5.44 -20.30
C VAL A 296 6.81 5.35 -20.97
N MET A 297 7.08 6.21 -21.95
CA MET A 297 8.24 6.08 -22.86
C MET A 297 9.59 6.03 -22.15
N GLU A 298 9.80 6.87 -21.14
CA GLU A 298 11.07 6.90 -20.40
C GLU A 298 11.32 5.56 -19.67
N VAL A 299 10.30 5.05 -18.96
CA VAL A 299 10.42 3.78 -18.23
C VAL A 299 10.47 2.60 -19.20
N LEU A 300 9.74 2.65 -20.31
CA LEU A 300 9.79 1.61 -21.34
C LEU A 300 11.19 1.49 -21.94
N GLN A 301 11.90 2.59 -22.15
CA GLN A 301 13.29 2.56 -22.62
C GLN A 301 14.22 1.89 -21.59
N LEU A 302 14.07 2.20 -20.30
CA LEU A 302 14.82 1.55 -19.23
C LEU A 302 14.49 0.04 -19.14
N ALA A 303 13.20 -0.30 -19.30
CA ALA A 303 12.73 -1.68 -19.32
C ALA A 303 13.33 -2.48 -20.50
N MET A 304 13.33 -1.93 -21.71
CA MET A 304 13.95 -2.56 -22.90
C MET A 304 15.47 -2.73 -22.76
N ASN A 305 16.14 -1.83 -22.08
CA ASN A 305 17.56 -1.96 -21.78
C ASN A 305 17.83 -3.10 -20.77
N ARG A 306 16.95 -3.23 -19.76
CA ARG A 306 17.06 -4.25 -18.71
C ARG A 306 16.65 -5.63 -19.18
N VAL A 307 15.63 -5.73 -20.03
CA VAL A 307 15.07 -6.99 -20.55
C VAL A 307 15.00 -6.88 -22.09
N PRO A 308 16.12 -7.11 -22.80
CA PRO A 308 16.25 -6.83 -24.23
C PRO A 308 15.24 -7.52 -25.15
N VAL A 309 14.69 -8.66 -24.75
CA VAL A 309 13.66 -9.37 -25.52
C VAL A 309 12.42 -8.50 -25.79
N LEU A 310 12.19 -7.44 -24.99
CA LEU A 310 11.11 -6.47 -25.23
C LEU A 310 11.29 -5.69 -26.52
N GLN A 311 12.50 -5.56 -27.06
CA GLN A 311 12.77 -4.83 -28.31
C GLN A 311 12.17 -5.55 -29.53
N GLU A 312 11.96 -6.88 -29.40
CA GLU A 312 11.44 -7.75 -30.44
C GLU A 312 10.03 -8.28 -30.13
N THR A 313 9.52 -8.01 -28.92
CA THR A 313 8.23 -8.54 -28.44
C THR A 313 7.17 -7.44 -28.45
N GLY A 314 6.01 -7.73 -29.05
CA GLY A 314 4.86 -6.83 -29.03
C GLY A 314 4.27 -6.68 -27.62
N ILE A 315 3.59 -5.58 -27.37
CA ILE A 315 2.80 -5.35 -26.15
C ILE A 315 1.34 -5.67 -26.45
N ARG A 316 0.79 -6.64 -25.72
CA ARG A 316 -0.61 -7.06 -25.82
C ARG A 316 -1.56 -6.15 -25.06
N THR A 317 -1.12 -5.70 -23.89
CA THR A 317 -1.95 -4.87 -23.01
C THR A 317 -1.15 -3.72 -22.45
N PHE A 318 -1.66 -2.52 -22.68
CA PHE A 318 -1.25 -1.29 -22.00
C PHE A 318 -2.33 -1.01 -20.95
N PHE A 319 -1.96 -1.02 -19.69
CA PHE A 319 -2.91 -0.86 -18.62
C PHE A 319 -2.58 0.35 -17.75
N ASN A 320 -3.58 1.20 -17.53
CA ASN A 320 -3.57 2.28 -16.57
C ASN A 320 -4.75 2.07 -15.62
N GLY A 321 -4.48 1.76 -14.37
CA GLY A 321 -5.50 1.48 -13.38
C GLY A 321 -5.40 2.38 -12.15
N PRO A 322 -6.54 2.83 -11.60
CA PRO A 322 -6.51 3.66 -10.40
C PRO A 322 -6.33 2.80 -9.15
N GLU A 323 -5.34 3.16 -8.34
CA GLU A 323 -5.09 2.56 -7.04
C GLU A 323 -5.12 3.60 -5.92
N SER A 324 -5.56 3.20 -4.71
CA SER A 324 -5.59 4.10 -3.56
C SER A 324 -4.26 4.18 -2.85
N TYR A 325 -3.76 5.40 -2.69
CA TYR A 325 -2.57 5.70 -1.90
C TYR A 325 -2.94 6.58 -0.71
N SER A 326 -2.37 6.29 0.45
CA SER A 326 -2.53 7.11 1.65
C SER A 326 -1.51 8.25 1.68
N HIS A 327 -1.78 9.26 2.50
CA HIS A 327 -0.90 10.43 2.63
C HIS A 327 0.49 10.12 3.20
N ASP A 328 0.61 9.06 3.99
CA ASP A 328 1.84 8.68 4.72
C ASP A 328 2.43 7.31 4.29
N GLY A 329 1.76 6.61 3.37
CA GLY A 329 2.18 5.27 2.92
C GLY A 329 1.78 4.15 3.89
N ARG A 330 0.94 4.43 4.90
CA ARG A 330 0.45 3.45 5.85
C ARG A 330 -1.03 3.15 5.62
N PHE A 331 -1.45 1.94 5.96
CA PHE A 331 -2.88 1.59 5.96
C PHE A 331 -3.64 2.44 6.96
N THR A 332 -4.95 2.58 6.75
CA THR A 332 -5.89 2.94 7.80
C THR A 332 -6.58 1.66 8.24
N LEU A 333 -6.23 1.15 9.42
CA LEU A 333 -6.71 -0.12 9.96
C LEU A 333 -7.07 0.04 11.43
N GLY A 334 -8.34 -0.12 11.78
CA GLY A 334 -8.82 -0.08 13.16
C GLY A 334 -10.17 0.59 13.33
N GLU A 335 -10.57 0.77 14.60
CA GLU A 335 -11.79 1.46 14.99
C GLU A 335 -11.61 2.98 14.91
N ALA A 336 -12.57 3.69 14.32
CA ALA A 336 -12.55 5.14 14.28
C ALA A 336 -12.74 5.71 15.71
N PRO A 337 -11.90 6.67 16.16
CA PRO A 337 -11.88 7.11 17.57
C PRO A 337 -13.22 7.72 18.02
N ASP A 338 -13.91 8.46 17.14
CA ASP A 338 -15.15 9.17 17.48
C ASP A 338 -16.43 8.46 17.01
N ARG A 339 -16.31 7.23 16.52
CA ARG A 339 -17.42 6.44 15.97
C ARG A 339 -17.32 4.99 16.41
N LYS A 340 -17.77 4.71 17.63
CA LYS A 340 -17.74 3.35 18.20
C LYS A 340 -18.46 2.34 17.30
N GLY A 341 -17.78 1.23 16.99
CA GLY A 341 -18.27 0.21 16.09
C GLY A 341 -18.03 0.52 14.59
N TYR A 342 -17.44 1.66 14.24
CA TYR A 342 -17.02 1.97 12.87
C TYR A 342 -15.54 1.59 12.69
N PHE A 343 -15.28 0.59 11.89
CA PHE A 343 -13.92 0.13 11.56
C PHE A 343 -13.55 0.49 10.12
N VAL A 344 -12.28 0.67 9.87
CA VAL A 344 -11.72 0.97 8.54
C VAL A 344 -10.62 -0.05 8.21
N LEU A 345 -10.58 -0.50 6.96
CA LEU A 345 -9.41 -1.18 6.37
C LEU A 345 -9.26 -0.72 4.93
N ALA A 346 -8.42 0.29 4.71
CA ALA A 346 -8.25 0.94 3.41
C ALA A 346 -6.86 1.58 3.27
N GLY A 347 -6.54 2.10 2.08
CA GLY A 347 -5.29 2.81 1.82
C GLY A 347 -4.07 1.89 1.82
N VAL A 348 -4.16 0.76 1.13
CA VAL A 348 -3.15 -0.31 1.19
C VAL A 348 -1.96 -0.13 0.24
N ASN A 349 -1.88 1.01 -0.47
CA ASN A 349 -0.69 1.46 -1.20
C ASN A 349 -0.10 0.40 -2.13
N SER A 350 -0.90 -0.20 -3.03
CA SER A 350 -0.50 -1.26 -3.98
C SER A 350 -0.02 -2.59 -3.35
N THR A 351 -0.14 -2.76 -2.02
CA THR A 351 0.31 -4.00 -1.33
C THR A 351 -0.84 -4.92 -0.95
N GLY A 352 -2.05 -4.69 -1.50
CA GLY A 352 -3.28 -5.37 -1.10
C GLY A 352 -3.26 -6.89 -1.23
N ILE A 353 -2.68 -7.43 -2.29
CA ILE A 353 -2.66 -8.87 -2.53
C ILE A 353 -1.74 -9.58 -1.55
N GLN A 354 -0.55 -9.07 -1.31
CA GLN A 354 0.41 -9.68 -0.39
C GLN A 354 0.04 -9.49 1.09
N SER A 355 -0.64 -8.39 1.45
CA SER A 355 -0.95 -8.06 2.86
C SER A 355 -2.41 -8.30 3.24
N GLY A 356 -3.30 -8.46 2.27
CA GLY A 356 -4.75 -8.44 2.50
C GLY A 356 -5.25 -9.54 3.42
N ALA A 357 -4.69 -10.75 3.31
CA ALA A 357 -5.03 -11.86 4.19
C ALA A 357 -4.72 -11.52 5.66
N GLY A 358 -3.49 -11.08 5.94
CA GLY A 358 -3.08 -10.75 7.30
C GLY A 358 -3.72 -9.49 7.86
N ALA A 359 -3.89 -8.44 7.04
CA ALA A 359 -4.57 -7.23 7.47
C ALA A 359 -6.05 -7.47 7.81
N GLY A 360 -6.74 -8.27 7.00
CA GLY A 360 -8.12 -8.67 7.29
C GLY A 360 -8.22 -9.53 8.55
N LYS A 361 -7.25 -10.44 8.77
CA LYS A 361 -7.15 -11.21 10.02
C LYS A 361 -6.95 -10.30 11.22
N ALA A 362 -6.00 -9.40 11.18
CA ALA A 362 -5.70 -8.49 12.30
C ALA A 362 -6.91 -7.62 12.66
N LEU A 363 -7.68 -7.15 11.67
CA LEU A 363 -8.89 -6.40 11.93
C LEU A 363 -10.02 -7.29 12.48
N ALA A 364 -10.18 -8.51 11.96
CA ALA A 364 -11.15 -9.46 12.48
C ALA A 364 -10.83 -9.84 13.94
N ASP A 365 -9.57 -10.12 14.25
CA ASP A 365 -9.09 -10.39 15.61
C ASP A 365 -9.39 -9.20 16.54
N TRP A 366 -9.16 -7.96 16.10
CA TRP A 366 -9.51 -6.75 16.87
C TRP A 366 -11.01 -6.67 17.14
N ILE A 367 -11.85 -6.86 16.12
CA ILE A 367 -13.31 -6.82 16.29
C ILE A 367 -13.78 -7.88 17.30
N MET A 368 -13.24 -9.09 17.22
CA MET A 368 -13.59 -10.20 18.12
C MET A 368 -13.11 -9.98 19.55
N ALA A 369 -11.90 -9.47 19.73
CA ALA A 369 -11.29 -9.23 21.04
C ALA A 369 -11.74 -7.91 21.69
N GLY A 370 -12.25 -6.95 20.88
CA GLY A 370 -12.58 -5.60 21.34
C GLY A 370 -11.36 -4.66 21.47
N HIS A 371 -10.17 -5.13 21.12
CA HIS A 371 -8.91 -4.35 21.08
C HIS A 371 -7.94 -4.97 20.09
N PRO A 372 -6.92 -4.23 19.60
CA PRO A 372 -5.90 -4.80 18.72
C PRO A 372 -5.12 -5.91 19.43
N THR A 373 -4.87 -7.01 18.73
CA THR A 373 -4.14 -8.19 19.26
C THR A 373 -2.64 -8.14 18.98
N MET A 374 -2.19 -7.13 18.22
CA MET A 374 -0.80 -6.83 17.92
C MET A 374 -0.60 -5.31 17.82
N ASP A 375 0.64 -4.84 17.76
CA ASP A 375 0.91 -3.40 17.57
C ASP A 375 0.49 -2.95 16.18
N LEU A 376 -0.59 -2.18 16.12
CA LEU A 376 -1.15 -1.54 14.92
C LEU A 376 -1.10 0.00 15.00
N SER A 377 -0.33 0.55 15.94
CA SER A 377 -0.29 2.00 16.21
C SER A 377 0.04 2.84 14.97
N GLU A 378 0.90 2.32 14.08
CA GLU A 378 1.24 3.01 12.83
C GLU A 378 0.09 3.08 11.80
N MET A 379 -0.96 2.29 11.99
CA MET A 379 -2.13 2.18 11.10
C MET A 379 -3.44 2.64 11.76
N ASP A 380 -3.41 2.86 13.06
CA ASP A 380 -4.60 3.23 13.85
C ASP A 380 -5.23 4.52 13.31
N PRO A 381 -6.56 4.54 13.04
CA PRO A 381 -7.27 5.75 12.62
C PRO A 381 -7.08 6.94 13.57
N ALA A 382 -6.81 6.71 14.86
CA ALA A 382 -6.57 7.76 15.85
C ALA A 382 -5.34 8.64 15.56
N ARG A 383 -4.42 8.19 14.68
CA ARG A 383 -3.27 9.00 14.24
C ARG A 383 -3.63 10.10 13.22
N ILE A 384 -4.86 10.06 12.69
CA ILE A 384 -5.30 10.88 11.56
C ILE A 384 -5.97 12.14 12.08
N GLU A 385 -5.49 13.28 11.64
CA GLU A 385 -6.11 14.59 11.89
C GLU A 385 -7.03 14.99 10.72
N ASP A 386 -8.10 15.72 11.00
CA ASP A 386 -9.13 16.11 10.01
C ASP A 386 -8.57 16.77 8.75
N TRP A 387 -7.53 17.61 8.91
CA TRP A 387 -6.92 18.29 7.77
C TRP A 387 -6.20 17.34 6.81
N GLN A 388 -5.75 16.17 7.28
CA GLN A 388 -5.08 15.14 6.46
C GLN A 388 -6.04 14.40 5.53
N ALA A 389 -7.34 14.49 5.76
CA ALA A 389 -8.36 13.92 4.90
C ALA A 389 -8.94 14.90 3.86
N ARG A 390 -8.40 16.13 3.76
CA ARG A 390 -8.86 17.18 2.82
C ARG A 390 -8.38 16.89 1.39
N ASP A 391 -9.23 17.18 0.42
CA ASP A 391 -9.00 16.89 -1.00
C ASP A 391 -7.71 17.50 -1.53
N ALA A 392 -7.50 18.80 -1.37
CA ALA A 392 -6.33 19.51 -1.88
C ALA A 392 -5.01 18.92 -1.34
N TYR A 393 -4.99 18.56 -0.05
CA TYR A 393 -3.83 17.92 0.57
C TYR A 393 -3.55 16.54 -0.03
N LEU A 394 -4.59 15.69 -0.17
CA LEU A 394 -4.44 14.33 -0.64
C LEU A 394 -4.10 14.25 -2.12
N GLN A 395 -4.69 15.12 -2.95
CA GLN A 395 -4.39 15.20 -4.38
C GLN A 395 -2.94 15.58 -4.67
N GLU A 396 -2.30 16.31 -3.78
CA GLU A 396 -0.89 16.66 -3.88
C GLU A 396 0.02 15.60 -3.21
N ARG A 397 -0.39 15.03 -2.07
CA ARG A 397 0.43 14.16 -1.22
C ARG A 397 0.43 12.68 -1.67
N CYS A 398 -0.70 12.14 -2.11
CA CYS A 398 -0.80 10.72 -2.46
C CYS A 398 -0.02 10.33 -3.72
N PRO A 399 0.07 11.15 -4.78
CA PRO A 399 0.97 10.88 -5.89
C PRO A 399 2.44 10.73 -5.47
N GLU A 400 2.93 11.59 -4.57
CA GLU A 400 4.28 11.43 -4.02
C GLU A 400 4.44 10.09 -3.28
N THR A 401 3.42 9.62 -2.57
CA THR A 401 3.47 8.31 -1.92
C THR A 401 3.67 7.18 -2.90
N LEU A 402 2.99 7.21 -4.06
CA LEU A 402 3.19 6.24 -5.13
C LEU A 402 4.65 6.25 -5.62
N VAL A 403 5.18 7.42 -5.97
CA VAL A 403 6.57 7.56 -6.43
C VAL A 403 7.55 7.03 -5.37
N LEU A 404 7.31 7.33 -4.10
CA LEU A 404 8.18 6.91 -3.00
C LEU A 404 8.17 5.40 -2.75
N THR A 405 7.17 4.66 -3.22
CA THR A 405 7.14 3.20 -3.13
C THR A 405 8.31 2.55 -3.88
N TYR A 406 8.75 3.13 -4.99
CA TYR A 406 9.86 2.64 -5.82
C TYR A 406 11.19 3.35 -5.52
N ALA A 407 11.11 4.51 -4.92
CA ALA A 407 12.30 5.31 -4.62
C ALA A 407 13.18 4.65 -3.56
N MET A 408 14.37 5.20 -3.35
CA MET A 408 15.27 4.79 -2.26
C MET A 408 14.64 5.09 -0.90
N HIS A 409 14.59 4.12 0.00
CA HIS A 409 14.02 4.30 1.34
C HIS A 409 15.07 4.83 2.33
N TRP A 410 15.47 6.08 2.11
CA TRP A 410 16.43 6.75 2.95
C TRP A 410 15.96 6.93 4.40
N PRO A 411 16.83 6.73 5.40
CA PRO A 411 16.52 7.12 6.77
C PRO A 411 16.18 8.61 6.87
N GLY A 412 15.08 8.93 7.54
CA GLY A 412 14.67 10.33 7.76
C GLY A 412 14.21 11.07 6.51
N ARG A 413 13.89 10.36 5.40
CA ARG A 413 13.44 10.97 4.17
C ARG A 413 12.25 11.89 4.40
N GLN A 414 12.34 13.12 3.86
CA GLN A 414 11.31 14.12 3.94
C GLN A 414 10.46 14.14 2.68
N ARG A 415 9.15 14.24 2.84
CA ARG A 415 8.22 14.50 1.74
C ARG A 415 8.36 15.93 1.27
N GLN A 416 8.14 16.16 -0.02
CA GLN A 416 8.31 17.48 -0.65
C GLN A 416 6.98 18.14 -1.01
N SER A 417 5.93 17.33 -1.25
CA SER A 417 4.59 17.85 -1.58
C SER A 417 3.86 18.35 -0.33
N ALA A 418 2.88 19.22 -0.52
CA ALA A 418 1.98 19.74 0.51
C ALA A 418 2.71 20.21 1.80
N ARG A 419 3.81 20.94 1.61
CA ARG A 419 4.66 21.45 2.71
C ARG A 419 4.11 22.78 3.28
N GLY A 420 4.50 23.07 4.51
CA GLY A 420 4.22 24.36 5.14
C GLY A 420 2.79 24.53 5.63
N LEU A 421 2.04 23.46 5.87
CA LEU A 421 0.65 23.52 6.31
C LEU A 421 0.53 23.91 7.79
N ARG A 422 1.40 23.40 8.65
CA ARG A 422 1.46 23.74 10.08
C ARG A 422 2.83 24.35 10.38
N ARG A 423 2.81 25.59 10.88
CA ARG A 423 4.03 26.38 11.14
C ARG A 423 3.99 26.97 12.53
N THR A 424 5.14 27.00 13.19
CA THR A 424 5.27 27.75 14.45
C THR A 424 5.30 29.25 14.21
N PRO A 425 5.05 30.09 15.21
CA PRO A 425 5.16 31.55 15.09
C PRO A 425 6.54 32.00 14.62
N PHE A 426 7.59 31.24 14.91
CA PHE A 426 8.98 31.57 14.56
C PHE A 426 9.43 31.06 13.20
N TYR A 427 8.58 30.34 12.46
CA TYR A 427 8.92 29.73 11.17
C TYR A 427 9.68 30.66 10.22
N HIS A 428 9.14 31.85 9.96
CA HIS A 428 9.76 32.78 9.01
C HIS A 428 11.09 33.34 9.52
N ALA A 429 11.20 33.61 10.82
CA ALA A 429 12.43 34.09 11.43
C ALA A 429 13.56 33.03 11.37
N MET A 430 13.22 31.78 11.62
CA MET A 430 14.15 30.65 11.52
C MET A 430 14.54 30.38 10.07
N LYS A 431 13.59 30.44 9.14
CA LYS A 431 13.85 30.28 7.70
C LYS A 431 14.84 31.33 7.19
N ALA A 432 14.70 32.58 7.62
CA ALA A 432 15.62 33.66 7.28
C ALA A 432 17.04 33.44 7.84
N ARG A 433 17.20 32.57 8.84
CA ARG A 433 18.48 32.17 9.43
C ARG A 433 19.02 30.85 8.87
N GLY A 434 18.49 30.37 7.74
CA GLY A 434 18.98 29.16 7.09
C GLY A 434 18.39 27.85 7.65
N ALA A 435 17.24 27.87 8.33
CA ALA A 435 16.60 26.65 8.81
C ALA A 435 16.22 25.73 7.65
N ALA A 436 16.71 24.50 7.66
CA ALA A 436 16.21 23.38 6.86
C ALA A 436 15.11 22.67 7.64
N TYR A 437 13.92 22.54 7.03
CA TYR A 437 12.73 22.03 7.71
C TYR A 437 12.48 20.57 7.43
N ALA A 438 12.19 19.82 8.50
CA ALA A 438 11.58 18.49 8.45
C ALA A 438 10.09 18.57 8.82
N GLU A 439 9.26 17.78 8.17
CA GLU A 439 7.86 17.62 8.54
C GLU A 439 7.71 16.53 9.60
N VAL A 440 7.09 16.85 10.72
CA VAL A 440 6.76 15.89 11.78
C VAL A 440 5.29 16.11 12.15
N GLN A 441 4.44 15.13 11.86
CA GLN A 441 2.98 15.20 12.09
C GLN A 441 2.35 16.47 11.51
N GLY A 442 2.77 16.84 10.29
CA GLY A 442 2.31 18.03 9.58
C GLY A 442 2.96 19.35 10.02
N TRP A 443 3.73 19.36 11.10
CA TRP A 443 4.47 20.56 11.56
C TRP A 443 5.81 20.69 10.85
N GLU A 444 6.11 21.90 10.37
CA GLU A 444 7.44 22.26 9.90
C GLU A 444 8.35 22.50 11.09
N ARG A 445 9.30 21.60 11.32
CA ARG A 445 10.31 21.69 12.39
C ARG A 445 11.68 21.98 11.79
N PRO A 446 12.44 22.97 12.31
CA PRO A 446 13.84 23.11 11.92
C PRO A 446 14.61 21.88 12.39
N GLY A 447 15.30 21.22 11.48
CA GLY A 447 16.15 20.05 11.80
C GLY A 447 17.60 20.45 11.93
N TRP A 448 18.05 21.43 11.15
CA TRP A 448 19.39 22.02 11.21
C TRP A 448 19.38 23.39 10.53
N PHE A 449 20.43 24.18 10.77
CA PHE A 449 20.59 25.51 10.18
C PHE A 449 21.79 25.55 9.25
N ALA A 450 21.58 25.95 8.02
CA ALA A 450 22.61 26.11 7.02
C ALA A 450 23.39 27.41 7.26
N PRO A 451 24.73 27.39 7.35
CA PRO A 451 25.53 28.59 7.37
C PRO A 451 25.47 29.30 6.00
N ASP A 452 25.97 30.54 5.96
CA ASP A 452 26.01 31.34 4.73
C ASP A 452 26.70 30.58 3.59
N GLY A 453 26.05 30.56 2.42
CA GLY A 453 26.55 29.88 1.22
C GLY A 453 26.16 28.39 1.12
N VAL A 454 25.53 27.82 2.16
CA VAL A 454 25.01 26.42 2.15
C VAL A 454 23.50 26.42 1.93
N THR A 455 23.01 25.58 1.04
CA THR A 455 21.57 25.44 0.78
C THR A 455 20.90 24.67 1.92
N PRO A 456 19.84 25.23 2.55
CA PRO A 456 19.13 24.57 3.66
C PRO A 456 18.19 23.48 3.12
N ASN A 457 18.70 22.30 2.83
CA ASN A 457 17.96 21.14 2.38
C ASN A 457 18.34 19.88 3.16
N TYR A 458 17.58 18.81 3.00
CA TYR A 458 17.94 17.47 3.45
C TYR A 458 18.43 16.67 2.24
N ASP A 459 19.75 16.44 2.17
CA ASP A 459 20.30 15.33 1.41
C ASP A 459 20.19 14.05 2.23
N HIS A 460 20.00 12.93 1.55
CA HIS A 460 19.74 11.64 2.18
C HIS A 460 20.85 10.66 1.86
N SER A 461 21.28 9.89 2.85
CA SER A 461 22.30 8.84 2.71
C SER A 461 22.08 7.74 3.75
N PHE A 462 22.49 6.49 3.46
CA PHE A 462 22.66 5.43 4.46
C PHE A 462 23.93 5.62 5.29
N HIS A 463 24.79 6.55 4.89
CA HIS A 463 26.02 6.95 5.57
C HIS A 463 25.81 8.29 6.30
N ARG A 464 26.82 9.13 6.35
CA ARG A 464 26.78 10.45 6.98
C ARG A 464 26.30 11.49 5.96
N PRO A 465 25.09 12.07 6.13
CA PRO A 465 24.60 13.10 5.23
C PRO A 465 25.37 14.42 5.38
N GLY A 466 25.36 15.27 4.35
CA GLY A 466 26.12 16.53 4.31
C GLY A 466 25.77 17.52 5.41
N TRP A 467 24.53 17.50 5.89
CA TRP A 467 24.06 18.37 6.98
C TRP A 467 24.48 17.90 8.39
N PHE A 468 25.02 16.69 8.54
CA PHE A 468 25.33 16.09 9.86
C PHE A 468 26.32 16.94 10.69
N ASP A 469 27.39 17.47 10.07
CA ASP A 469 28.40 18.25 10.77
C ASP A 469 27.85 19.59 11.24
N HIS A 470 26.95 20.20 10.49
CA HIS A 470 26.25 21.43 10.88
C HIS A 470 25.37 21.19 12.10
N MET A 471 24.55 20.13 12.09
CA MET A 471 23.73 19.75 13.25
C MET A 471 24.60 19.44 14.49
N LEU A 472 25.73 18.74 14.29
CA LEU A 472 26.65 18.43 15.39
C LEU A 472 27.28 19.71 15.99
N ALA A 473 27.61 20.72 15.18
CA ALA A 473 28.09 22.00 15.62
C ALA A 473 27.05 22.76 16.46
N GLU A 474 25.78 22.74 16.06
CA GLU A 474 24.67 23.31 16.83
C GLU A 474 24.50 22.62 18.19
N GLN A 475 24.53 21.28 18.22
CA GLN A 475 24.44 20.53 19.47
C GLN A 475 25.61 20.85 20.45
N ARG A 476 26.82 21.04 19.92
CA ARG A 476 27.96 21.46 20.73
C ARG A 476 27.77 22.88 21.26
N ALA A 477 27.32 23.81 20.41
CA ALA A 477 27.08 25.20 20.82
C ALA A 477 26.06 25.28 21.96
N VAL A 478 24.96 24.53 21.91
CA VAL A 478 23.95 24.47 22.99
C VAL A 478 24.58 23.98 24.31
N ARG A 479 25.55 23.06 24.28
CA ARG A 479 26.19 22.50 25.47
C ARG A 479 27.30 23.37 26.03
N GLU A 480 28.03 24.04 25.17
CA GLU A 480 29.24 24.80 25.52
C GLU A 480 28.97 26.27 25.72
N THR A 481 27.90 26.80 25.13
CA THR A 481 27.54 28.22 25.18
C THR A 481 26.09 28.44 25.55
N ALA A 482 25.24 28.80 24.57
CA ALA A 482 23.78 28.96 24.74
C ALA A 482 23.06 28.58 23.48
N GLY A 483 21.80 28.10 23.62
CA GLY A 483 20.91 27.81 22.52
C GLY A 483 19.51 28.36 22.75
N LEU A 484 18.86 28.79 21.64
CA LEU A 484 17.46 29.16 21.62
C LEU A 484 16.67 28.07 20.89
N ILE A 485 15.70 27.47 21.55
CA ILE A 485 14.94 26.33 21.03
C ILE A 485 13.46 26.74 20.95
N ASP A 486 12.83 26.51 19.79
CA ASP A 486 11.40 26.71 19.62
C ASP A 486 10.63 25.46 20.08
N TYR A 487 9.90 25.58 21.18
CA TYR A 487 9.05 24.53 21.75
C TYR A 487 7.56 24.73 21.41
N SER A 488 7.20 25.65 20.52
CA SER A 488 5.81 26.00 20.23
C SER A 488 4.92 24.83 19.79
N MET A 489 5.53 23.74 19.35
CA MET A 489 4.81 22.54 18.88
C MET A 489 4.75 21.42 19.93
N LEU A 490 5.21 21.65 21.14
CA LEU A 490 5.20 20.67 22.23
C LEU A 490 4.10 20.98 23.27
N GLY A 491 3.01 21.61 22.83
CA GLY A 491 1.85 21.96 23.65
C GLY A 491 0.82 20.88 23.77
#